data_947e2462bbf89e8a8b3b50a365ceb016
#
_entry.id   947e2462bbf89e8a8b3b50a365ceb016
#
_cell.length_a   1.000
_cell.length_b   1.000
_cell.length_c   1.000
_cell.angle_alpha   90.00
_cell.angle_beta   90.00
_cell.angle_gamma   90.00
#
_symmetry.space_group_name_H-M   'P 1'
#
loop_
_entity.id
_entity.type
_entity.pdbx_description
1 polymer ?
#
loop_
_entity_poly.entity_id
_entity_poly.type
_entity_poly.pdbx_seq_one_letter_code
_entity_poly.pdbx_strand_id
1 'polypeptide(L)'
;MIKILIKILIIIVSYFLVGYWREDVFVNINRMLFMKLNGTDAHYYYTETLYASLSTTSYRFLYALKWILTIFFSILYLSLAGLFNLWLFNKNIFKEIFLILAALITISGFLIFIGFIINNYSIPYKLARFLMGIAQSPLLFIISAPFVWSQMSFNKKES
;
A
#
# COMPACT_ATOMS: atom_id res chain seq x y z
N MET A 1 -16.87 -4.10 -26.32
CA MET A 1 -15.50 -4.60 -26.08
C MET A 1 -14.48 -3.47 -25.89
N ILE A 2 -14.33 -2.52 -26.79
CA ILE A 2 -13.36 -1.40 -26.69
C ILE A 2 -13.50 -0.58 -25.40
N LYS A 3 -14.73 -0.26 -24.97
CA LYS A 3 -14.96 0.51 -23.72
C LYS A 3 -14.42 -0.20 -22.46
N ILE A 4 -14.46 -1.53 -22.41
CA ILE A 4 -13.93 -2.31 -21.27
C ILE A 4 -12.40 -2.29 -21.32
N LEU A 5 -11.79 -2.45 -22.49
CA LEU A 5 -10.34 -2.37 -22.64
C LEU A 5 -9.78 -1.02 -22.20
N ILE A 6 -10.46 0.07 -22.56
CA ILE A 6 -10.09 1.43 -22.12
C ILE A 6 -10.15 1.53 -20.59
N LYS A 7 -11.22 1.03 -19.96
CA LYS A 7 -11.32 1.02 -18.48
C LYS A 7 -10.17 0.27 -17.84
N ILE A 8 -9.86 -0.94 -18.33
CA ILE A 8 -8.76 -1.75 -17.83
C ILE A 8 -7.42 -1.03 -17.98
N LEU A 9 -7.18 -0.40 -19.14
CA LEU A 9 -5.97 0.37 -19.36
C LEU A 9 -5.82 1.54 -18.37
N ILE A 10 -6.90 2.29 -18.12
CA ILE A 10 -6.91 3.38 -17.14
C ILE A 10 -6.59 2.84 -15.73
N ILE A 11 -7.16 1.71 -15.36
CA ILE A 11 -6.89 1.06 -14.06
C ILE A 11 -5.40 0.71 -13.93
N ILE A 12 -4.82 0.06 -14.95
CA ILE A 12 -3.40 -0.32 -14.96
C ILE A 12 -2.51 0.91 -14.84
N VAL A 13 -2.76 1.95 -15.63
CA VAL A 13 -1.98 3.20 -15.62
C VAL A 13 -2.08 3.89 -14.25
N SER A 14 -3.28 3.94 -13.65
CA SER A 14 -3.48 4.56 -12.34
C SER A 14 -2.69 3.83 -11.25
N TYR A 15 -2.72 2.50 -11.22
CA TYR A 15 -1.94 1.72 -10.27
C TYR A 15 -0.44 1.86 -10.49
N PHE A 16 0.00 1.93 -11.75
CA PHE A 16 1.41 2.15 -12.07
C PHE A 16 1.90 3.51 -11.56
N LEU A 17 1.14 4.58 -11.80
CA LEU A 17 1.47 5.93 -11.34
C LEU A 17 1.54 6.01 -9.81
N VAL A 18 0.54 5.47 -9.11
CA VAL A 18 0.52 5.46 -7.65
C VAL A 18 1.63 4.59 -7.09
N GLY A 19 1.92 3.45 -7.71
CA GLY A 19 3.01 2.55 -7.32
C GLY A 19 4.37 3.21 -7.49
N TYR A 20 4.60 3.88 -8.60
CA TYR A 20 5.83 4.62 -8.87
C TYR A 20 6.04 5.75 -7.85
N TRP A 21 5.02 6.56 -7.60
CA TRP A 21 5.09 7.63 -6.61
C TRP A 21 5.34 7.09 -5.19
N ARG A 22 4.63 6.04 -4.79
CA ARG A 22 4.86 5.38 -3.50
C ARG A 22 6.32 4.91 -3.37
N GLU A 23 6.84 4.22 -4.39
CA GLU A 23 8.20 3.68 -4.36
C GLU A 23 9.23 4.79 -4.23
N ASP A 24 9.11 5.87 -5.02
CA ASP A 24 10.00 7.02 -4.95
C ASP A 24 10.03 7.62 -3.54
N VAL A 25 8.86 7.88 -2.95
CA VAL A 25 8.75 8.46 -1.61
C VAL A 25 9.38 7.54 -0.55
N PHE A 26 9.06 6.23 -0.57
CA PHE A 26 9.57 5.31 0.45
C PHE A 26 11.07 5.02 0.30
N VAL A 27 11.59 4.94 -0.92
CA VAL A 27 13.03 4.77 -1.16
C VAL A 27 13.81 5.96 -0.60
N ASN A 28 13.36 7.19 -0.88
CA ASN A 28 14.04 8.38 -0.41
C ASN A 28 13.96 8.52 1.13
N ILE A 29 12.80 8.31 1.74
CA ILE A 29 12.66 8.36 3.21
C ILE A 29 13.52 7.27 3.89
N ASN A 30 13.52 6.04 3.38
CA ASN A 30 14.34 4.96 3.94
C ASN A 30 15.83 5.26 3.82
N ARG A 31 16.26 5.86 2.70
CA ARG A 31 17.65 6.28 2.51
C ARG A 31 18.04 7.38 3.51
N MET A 32 17.19 8.39 3.71
CA MET A 32 17.44 9.44 4.72
C MET A 32 17.52 8.87 6.15
N LEU A 33 16.60 7.95 6.50
CA LEU A 33 16.63 7.28 7.80
C LEU A 33 17.93 6.49 7.99
N PHE A 34 18.39 5.76 6.97
CA PHE A 34 19.64 5.01 7.01
C PHE A 34 20.86 5.94 7.16
N MET A 35 20.93 7.04 6.42
CA MET A 35 22.01 8.01 6.55
C MET A 35 22.08 8.62 7.95
N LYS A 36 20.93 9.02 8.50
CA LYS A 36 20.86 9.57 9.86
C LYS A 36 21.26 8.58 10.95
N LEU A 37 20.94 7.29 10.78
CA LEU A 37 21.40 6.24 11.70
C LEU A 37 22.92 6.06 11.67
N ASN A 38 23.54 6.22 10.51
CA ASN A 38 24.99 6.08 10.33
C ASN A 38 25.77 7.38 10.57
N GLY A 39 25.10 8.45 11.02
CA GLY A 39 25.75 9.75 11.25
C GLY A 39 26.19 10.48 9.99
N THR A 40 25.72 10.05 8.82
CA THR A 40 26.01 10.74 7.54
C THR A 40 25.01 11.86 7.30
N ASP A 41 25.48 12.99 6.78
CA ASP A 41 24.61 14.13 6.49
C ASP A 41 23.77 13.86 5.25
N ALA A 42 22.50 13.59 5.45
CA ALA A 42 21.55 13.37 4.37
C ALA A 42 21.32 14.64 3.53
N HIS A 43 21.53 15.83 4.10
CA HIS A 43 21.31 17.10 3.41
C HIS A 43 22.23 17.25 2.20
N TYR A 44 23.48 16.79 2.31
CA TYR A 44 24.46 16.85 1.22
C TYR A 44 23.97 16.17 -0.08
N TYR A 45 23.17 15.10 0.04
CA TYR A 45 22.66 14.34 -1.12
C TYR A 45 21.33 14.86 -1.69
N TYR A 46 20.63 15.75 -0.95
CA TYR A 46 19.27 16.19 -1.31
C TYR A 46 19.16 17.70 -1.50
N THR A 47 20.27 18.43 -1.62
CA THR A 47 20.28 19.90 -1.68
C THR A 47 19.43 20.52 -2.79
N GLU A 48 19.29 19.82 -3.93
CA GLU A 48 18.58 20.32 -5.13
C GLU A 48 17.27 19.55 -5.40
N THR A 49 16.77 18.78 -4.45
CA THR A 49 15.59 17.93 -4.66
C THR A 49 14.37 18.41 -3.85
N LEU A 50 13.20 17.90 -4.20
CA LEU A 50 11.96 18.08 -3.40
C LEU A 50 12.12 17.55 -1.97
N TYR A 51 13.11 16.70 -1.72
CA TYR A 51 13.40 16.11 -0.42
C TYR A 51 14.39 16.93 0.42
N ALA A 52 14.89 18.06 -0.08
CA ALA A 52 15.88 18.88 0.64
C ALA A 52 15.41 19.31 2.02
N SER A 53 14.16 19.78 2.14
CA SER A 53 13.57 20.18 3.42
C SER A 53 13.39 18.98 4.38
N LEU A 54 13.09 17.81 3.87
CA LEU A 54 12.95 16.58 4.68
C LEU A 54 14.31 16.06 5.16
N SER A 55 15.38 16.25 4.39
CA SER A 55 16.72 15.80 4.75
C SER A 55 17.25 16.49 6.01
N THR A 56 16.83 17.73 6.29
CA THR A 56 17.22 18.51 7.48
C THR A 56 16.43 18.12 8.74
N THR A 57 15.30 17.42 8.61
CA THR A 57 14.44 17.08 9.76
C THR A 57 15.05 15.99 10.63
N SER A 58 14.52 15.84 11.86
CA SER A 58 15.00 14.83 12.80
C SER A 58 14.66 13.40 12.35
N TYR A 59 15.46 12.42 12.82
CA TYR A 59 15.18 10.99 12.60
C TYR A 59 13.77 10.59 13.07
N ARG A 60 13.37 11.08 14.26
CA ARG A 60 12.03 10.77 14.82
C ARG A 60 10.90 11.27 13.93
N PHE A 61 11.06 12.46 13.35
CA PHE A 61 10.06 13.01 12.42
C PHE A 61 9.97 12.18 11.13
N LEU A 62 11.09 11.83 10.52
CA LEU A 62 11.11 10.98 9.31
C LEU A 62 10.49 9.61 9.58
N TYR A 63 10.75 9.04 10.76
CA TYR A 63 10.15 7.77 11.17
C TYR A 63 8.62 7.87 11.33
N ALA A 64 8.13 8.92 11.98
CA ALA A 64 6.71 9.18 12.10
C ALA A 64 6.05 9.43 10.73
N LEU A 65 6.70 10.24 9.88
CA LEU A 65 6.25 10.52 8.52
C LEU A 65 6.11 9.23 7.69
N LYS A 66 7.04 8.31 7.82
CA LYS A 66 6.96 7.00 7.16
C LYS A 66 5.68 6.24 7.55
N TRP A 67 5.30 6.24 8.82
CA TRP A 67 4.06 5.60 9.28
C TRP A 67 2.81 6.30 8.76
N ILE A 68 2.79 7.62 8.77
CA ILE A 68 1.68 8.42 8.21
C ILE A 68 1.50 8.10 6.73
N LEU A 69 2.60 8.07 5.96
CA LEU A 69 2.57 7.72 4.54
C LEU A 69 2.13 6.27 4.30
N THR A 70 2.52 5.36 5.19
CA THR A 70 2.04 3.97 5.14
C THR A 70 0.51 3.91 5.23
N ILE A 71 -0.08 4.62 6.17
CA ILE A 71 -1.54 4.71 6.33
C ILE A 71 -2.17 5.39 5.11
N PHE A 72 -1.61 6.50 4.67
CA PHE A 72 -2.09 7.24 3.50
C PHE A 72 -2.14 6.37 2.23
N PHE A 73 -1.06 5.69 1.90
CA PHE A 73 -1.03 4.82 0.73
C PHE A 73 -1.95 3.61 0.88
N SER A 74 -2.13 3.06 2.10
CA SER A 74 -3.09 1.98 2.33
C SER A 74 -4.53 2.42 2.05
N ILE A 75 -4.91 3.62 2.51
CA ILE A 75 -6.22 4.21 2.23
C ILE A 75 -6.38 4.50 0.73
N LEU A 76 -5.33 5.01 0.09
CA LEU A 76 -5.34 5.31 -1.34
C LEU A 76 -5.57 4.04 -2.19
N TYR A 77 -4.86 2.95 -1.89
CA TYR A 77 -5.05 1.66 -2.58
C TYR A 77 -6.42 1.05 -2.31
N LEU A 78 -6.93 1.16 -1.08
CA LEU A 78 -8.30 0.77 -0.73
C LEU A 78 -9.32 1.52 -1.58
N SER A 79 -9.17 2.85 -1.65
CA SER A 79 -10.08 3.72 -2.41
C SER A 79 -10.04 3.40 -3.90
N LEU A 80 -8.85 3.22 -4.47
CA LEU A 80 -8.69 2.82 -5.87
C LEU A 80 -9.33 1.46 -6.15
N ALA A 81 -9.08 0.46 -5.29
CA ALA A 81 -9.68 -0.87 -5.46
C ALA A 81 -11.21 -0.81 -5.41
N GLY A 82 -11.80 -0.07 -4.46
CA GLY A 82 -13.24 0.11 -4.37
C GLY A 82 -13.83 0.85 -5.57
N LEU A 83 -13.24 1.98 -5.95
CA LEU A 83 -13.69 2.77 -7.09
C LEU A 83 -13.61 2.00 -8.41
N PHE A 84 -12.52 1.27 -8.65
CA PHE A 84 -12.35 0.49 -9.87
C PHE A 84 -13.31 -0.70 -9.94
N ASN A 85 -13.59 -1.37 -8.83
CA ASN A 85 -14.62 -2.40 -8.79
C ASN A 85 -16.01 -1.82 -9.07
N LEU A 86 -16.34 -0.67 -8.46
CA LEU A 86 -17.60 0.02 -8.74
C LEU A 86 -17.70 0.42 -10.22
N TRP A 87 -16.64 0.98 -10.79
CA TRP A 87 -16.62 1.43 -12.19
C TRP A 87 -16.64 0.30 -13.21
N LEU A 88 -16.00 -0.83 -12.91
CA LEU A 88 -15.91 -1.97 -13.83
C LEU A 88 -17.13 -2.89 -13.73
N PHE A 89 -17.59 -3.18 -12.52
CA PHE A 89 -18.63 -4.16 -12.24
C PHE A 89 -19.95 -3.55 -11.77
N ASN A 90 -20.02 -2.24 -11.57
CA ASN A 90 -21.18 -1.53 -11.01
C ASN A 90 -21.62 -2.09 -9.63
N LYS A 91 -20.68 -2.60 -8.85
CA LYS A 91 -20.89 -3.12 -7.50
C LYS A 91 -20.04 -2.39 -6.47
N ASN A 92 -20.68 -1.98 -5.39
CA ASN A 92 -19.98 -1.39 -4.25
C ASN A 92 -19.54 -2.50 -3.30
N ILE A 93 -18.22 -2.73 -3.26
CA ILE A 93 -17.57 -3.74 -2.39
C ILE A 93 -16.54 -3.09 -1.45
N PHE A 94 -16.71 -1.81 -1.13
CA PHE A 94 -15.80 -1.11 -0.22
C PHE A 94 -15.71 -1.80 1.15
N LYS A 95 -16.82 -2.32 1.67
CA LYS A 95 -16.87 -3.03 2.95
C LYS A 95 -16.01 -4.30 2.93
N GLU A 96 -16.11 -5.09 1.89
CA GLU A 96 -15.37 -6.34 1.72
C GLU A 96 -13.86 -6.08 1.59
N ILE A 97 -13.48 -5.10 0.75
CA ILE A 97 -12.07 -4.71 0.59
C ILE A 97 -11.52 -4.13 1.90
N PHE A 98 -12.30 -3.33 2.62
CA PHE A 98 -11.92 -2.81 3.92
C PHE A 98 -11.69 -3.93 4.94
N LEU A 99 -12.54 -4.96 4.97
CA LEU A 99 -12.35 -6.13 5.83
C LEU A 99 -11.06 -6.89 5.50
N ILE A 100 -10.75 -7.06 4.21
CA ILE A 100 -9.50 -7.68 3.78
C ILE A 100 -8.31 -6.84 4.26
N LEU A 101 -8.36 -5.52 4.08
CA LEU A 101 -7.31 -4.61 4.54
C LEU A 101 -7.15 -4.67 6.06
N ALA A 102 -8.25 -4.62 6.82
CA ALA A 102 -8.24 -4.72 8.27
C ALA A 102 -7.63 -6.05 8.74
N ALA A 103 -7.98 -7.17 8.09
CA ALA A 103 -7.39 -8.47 8.38
C ALA A 103 -5.87 -8.48 8.14
N LEU A 104 -5.40 -7.94 7.01
CA LEU A 104 -3.97 -7.86 6.69
C LEU A 104 -3.21 -7.02 7.74
N ILE A 105 -3.77 -5.88 8.16
CA ILE A 105 -3.17 -5.02 9.19
C ILE A 105 -3.13 -5.74 10.53
N THR A 106 -4.23 -6.40 10.93
CA THR A 106 -4.32 -7.13 12.21
C THR A 106 -3.32 -8.27 12.26
N ILE A 107 -3.24 -9.09 11.19
CA ILE A 107 -2.27 -10.19 11.12
C ILE A 107 -0.83 -9.65 11.14
N SER A 108 -0.55 -8.56 10.44
CA SER A 108 0.77 -7.92 10.45
C SER A 108 1.14 -7.43 11.84
N GLY A 109 0.21 -6.79 12.57
CA GLY A 109 0.41 -6.35 13.94
C GLY A 109 0.65 -7.52 14.88
N PHE A 110 -0.10 -8.61 14.75
CA PHE A 110 0.07 -9.83 15.52
C PHE A 110 1.43 -10.50 15.30
N LEU A 111 1.90 -10.55 14.06
CA LEU A 111 3.24 -11.05 13.73
C LEU A 111 4.35 -10.22 14.39
N ILE A 112 4.23 -8.88 14.40
CA ILE A 112 5.18 -8.01 15.10
C ILE A 112 5.15 -8.28 16.59
N PHE A 113 3.97 -8.46 17.19
CA PHE A 113 3.79 -8.78 18.59
C PHE A 113 4.41 -10.13 18.96
N ILE A 114 4.25 -11.16 18.14
CA ILE A 114 4.94 -12.46 18.30
C ILE A 114 6.45 -12.27 18.27
N GLY A 115 6.98 -11.48 17.31
CA GLY A 115 8.40 -11.17 17.24
C GLY A 115 8.93 -10.52 18.52
N PHE A 116 8.12 -9.70 19.17
CA PHE A 116 8.43 -9.09 20.46
C PHE A 116 8.51 -10.15 21.58
N ILE A 117 7.53 -11.04 21.69
CA ILE A 117 7.49 -12.08 22.74
C ILE A 117 8.67 -13.05 22.62
N ILE A 118 8.98 -13.49 21.36
CA ILE A 118 10.05 -14.47 21.11
C ILE A 118 11.44 -13.81 21.15
N ASN A 119 11.50 -12.49 21.27
CA ASN A 119 12.72 -11.68 21.17
C ASN A 119 13.52 -11.93 19.88
N ASN A 120 12.81 -12.29 18.81
CA ASN A 120 13.35 -12.51 17.47
C ASN A 120 12.46 -11.86 16.42
N TYR A 121 12.88 -10.70 15.93
CA TYR A 121 12.11 -9.90 14.97
C TYR A 121 12.32 -10.27 13.49
N SER A 122 13.34 -11.06 13.17
CA SER A 122 13.80 -11.23 11.78
C SER A 122 12.70 -11.80 10.88
N ILE A 123 12.12 -12.92 11.24
CA ILE A 123 11.10 -13.61 10.42
C ILE A 123 9.73 -12.93 10.57
N PRO A 124 9.20 -12.67 11.79
CA PRO A 124 7.91 -12.02 11.96
C PRO A 124 7.82 -10.64 11.28
N TYR A 125 8.89 -9.86 11.37
CA TYR A 125 8.96 -8.55 10.72
C TYR A 125 8.93 -8.65 9.19
N LYS A 126 9.66 -9.60 8.60
CA LYS A 126 9.65 -9.82 7.15
C LYS A 126 8.26 -10.20 6.65
N LEU A 127 7.56 -11.11 7.36
CA LEU A 127 6.21 -11.51 7.04
C LEU A 127 5.20 -10.37 7.19
N ALA A 128 5.27 -9.62 8.29
CA ALA A 128 4.41 -8.45 8.51
C ALA A 128 4.61 -7.40 7.41
N ARG A 129 5.86 -7.12 7.04
CA ARG A 129 6.19 -6.20 5.94
C ARG A 129 5.67 -6.70 4.59
N PHE A 130 5.72 -8.00 4.33
CA PHE A 130 5.17 -8.61 3.12
C PHE A 130 3.64 -8.43 3.05
N LEU A 131 2.92 -8.71 4.14
CA LEU A 131 1.47 -8.52 4.22
C LEU A 131 1.07 -7.04 4.04
N MET A 132 1.80 -6.13 4.66
CA MET A 132 1.61 -4.68 4.44
C MET A 132 1.93 -4.28 3.00
N GLY A 133 2.87 -4.94 2.35
CA GLY A 133 3.14 -4.77 0.92
C GLY A 133 1.95 -5.16 0.04
N ILE A 134 1.26 -6.26 0.37
CA ILE A 134 0.01 -6.67 -0.30
C ILE A 134 -1.07 -5.60 -0.11
N ALA A 135 -1.26 -5.12 1.14
CA ALA A 135 -2.23 -4.08 1.48
C ALA A 135 -2.00 -2.77 0.70
N GLN A 136 -0.77 -2.50 0.30
CA GLN A 136 -0.34 -1.30 -0.43
C GLN A 136 0.05 -1.62 -1.88
N SER A 137 -0.73 -2.46 -2.54
CA SER A 137 -0.44 -2.89 -3.91
C SER A 137 -1.75 -3.10 -4.71
N PRO A 138 -1.66 -3.23 -6.04
CA PRO A 138 -2.79 -3.61 -6.89
C PRO A 138 -3.41 -4.97 -6.54
N LEU A 139 -2.75 -5.78 -5.70
CA LEU A 139 -3.23 -7.12 -5.32
C LEU A 139 -4.59 -7.06 -4.63
N LEU A 140 -4.91 -6.00 -3.88
CA LEU A 140 -6.25 -5.80 -3.32
C LEU A 140 -7.33 -5.82 -4.41
N PHE A 141 -7.09 -5.14 -5.52
CA PHE A 141 -8.02 -5.15 -6.66
C PHE A 141 -8.03 -6.51 -7.36
N ILE A 142 -6.86 -7.10 -7.62
CA ILE A 142 -6.73 -8.40 -8.31
C ILE A 142 -7.44 -9.50 -7.53
N ILE A 143 -7.38 -9.49 -6.20
CA ILE A 143 -8.06 -10.47 -5.33
C ILE A 143 -9.57 -10.21 -5.30
N SER A 144 -9.99 -8.94 -5.23
CA SER A 144 -11.41 -8.58 -5.11
C SER A 144 -12.19 -8.73 -6.41
N ALA A 145 -11.59 -8.48 -7.57
CA ALA A 145 -12.27 -8.51 -8.86
C ALA A 145 -12.88 -9.89 -9.23
N PRO A 146 -12.17 -11.03 -9.10
CA PRO A 146 -12.76 -12.36 -9.31
C PRO A 146 -13.90 -12.68 -8.34
N PHE A 147 -13.79 -12.23 -7.09
CA PHE A 147 -14.85 -12.42 -6.08
C PHE A 147 -16.14 -11.70 -6.48
N VAL A 148 -16.03 -10.46 -6.94
CA VAL A 148 -17.20 -9.71 -7.47
C VAL A 148 -17.78 -10.40 -8.68
N TRP A 149 -16.95 -10.86 -9.59
CA TRP A 149 -17.41 -11.54 -10.79
C TRP A 149 -18.16 -12.84 -10.47
N SER A 150 -17.65 -13.67 -9.56
CA SER A 150 -18.32 -14.90 -9.15
C SER A 150 -19.70 -14.61 -8.58
N GLN A 151 -19.86 -13.62 -7.70
CA GLN A 151 -21.16 -13.22 -7.16
C GLN A 151 -22.16 -12.76 -8.25
N MET A 152 -21.67 -12.08 -9.30
CA MET A 152 -22.51 -11.66 -10.43
C MET A 152 -23.00 -12.86 -11.26
N SER A 153 -22.17 -13.89 -11.38
CA SER A 153 -22.51 -15.10 -12.13
C SER A 153 -23.54 -15.97 -11.41
N PHE A 154 -23.49 -16.04 -10.07
CA PHE A 154 -24.47 -16.78 -9.26
C PHE A 154 -25.85 -16.11 -9.32
N ASN A 155 -25.94 -14.80 -9.12
CA ASN A 155 -27.23 -14.08 -9.14
C ASN A 155 -27.92 -14.10 -10.52
N LYS A 156 -27.17 -14.32 -11.61
CA LYS A 156 -27.75 -14.49 -12.96
C LYS A 156 -28.39 -15.85 -13.21
N LYS A 157 -28.05 -16.87 -12.40
CA LYS A 157 -28.64 -18.22 -12.53
C LYS A 157 -29.93 -18.39 -11.72
N GLU A 158 -30.21 -17.48 -10.79
CA GLU A 158 -31.42 -17.51 -9.94
C GLU A 158 -32.52 -16.59 -10.45
N SER A 159 -32.28 -15.78 -11.47
CA SER A 159 -33.26 -14.92 -12.17
C SER A 159 -33.63 -15.50 -13.53
#